data_f54c0bd4741ce9fb3ad6008f69edd436
#
_entry.id   f54c0bd4741ce9fb3ad6008f69edd436
#
_cell.length_a   1.000
_cell.length_b   1.000
_cell.length_c   1.000
_cell.angle_alpha   90.00
_cell.angle_beta   90.00
_cell.angle_gamma   90.00
#
_symmetry.space_group_name_H-M   'P 1'
#
loop_
_entity.id
_entity.type
_entity.pdbx_description
1 polymer ?
#
loop_
_entity_poly.entity_id
_entity_poly.type
_entity_poly.pdbx_seq_one_letter_code
_entity_poly.pdbx_strand_id
1 'polypeptide(L)'
;ILVAAHYRKEVTNTVLWLSQFGVNCQCFKVTPYQAGAELFLNVEQIIPTPEASDFMISMMAKEAEEKSASNEQKSRHTLRLSFWEQTLEAFGRSNCSLFNNISPAKDHWLNAGSGISGMGYQLIFGKNEVRVGLSMQSSRAEANRFVFDRLQTMKSQIETAFGNELVWLPLPDKIACRIQYEKPVDGYN
;
A
#
# COMPACT_ATOMS: atom_id res chain seq x y z
N ILE A 1 -9.97 38.03 4.26
CA ILE A 1 -11.41 38.31 4.56
C ILE A 1 -11.86 39.42 3.65
N LEU A 2 -13.02 39.27 3.02
CA LEU A 2 -13.70 40.28 2.21
C LEU A 2 -15.00 40.70 2.95
N VAL A 3 -15.27 42.00 2.99
CA VAL A 3 -16.48 42.55 3.64
C VAL A 3 -17.15 43.52 2.68
N ALA A 4 -18.43 43.34 2.38
CA ALA A 4 -19.19 44.21 1.50
C ALA A 4 -20.68 44.15 1.77
N ALA A 5 -21.43 45.21 1.38
CA ALA A 5 -22.91 45.20 1.46
C ALA A 5 -23.50 44.28 0.39
N HIS A 6 -22.87 44.20 -0.79
CA HIS A 6 -23.29 43.34 -1.92
C HIS A 6 -22.05 42.75 -2.61
N TYR A 7 -22.18 41.50 -3.05
CA TYR A 7 -21.15 40.81 -3.85
C TYR A 7 -21.65 40.60 -5.28
N ARG A 8 -20.79 40.91 -6.25
CA ARG A 8 -21.03 40.53 -7.63
C ARG A 8 -20.69 39.05 -7.81
N LYS A 9 -21.36 38.37 -8.77
CA LYS A 9 -21.15 36.95 -9.09
C LYS A 9 -19.67 36.63 -9.40
N GLU A 10 -18.98 37.55 -10.07
CA GLU A 10 -17.59 37.41 -10.47
C GLU A 10 -16.69 37.28 -9.24
N VAL A 11 -16.94 38.10 -8.19
CA VAL A 11 -16.17 38.04 -6.94
C VAL A 11 -16.39 36.73 -6.21
N THR A 12 -17.65 36.31 -6.04
CA THR A 12 -17.98 35.06 -5.37
C THR A 12 -17.45 33.82 -6.11
N ASN A 13 -17.53 33.82 -7.45
CA ASN A 13 -16.97 32.77 -8.28
C ASN A 13 -15.43 32.72 -8.18
N THR A 14 -14.76 33.86 -8.17
CA THR A 14 -13.30 33.93 -8.00
C THR A 14 -12.87 33.40 -6.63
N VAL A 15 -13.60 33.76 -5.58
CA VAL A 15 -13.32 33.24 -4.22
C VAL A 15 -13.50 31.72 -4.14
N LEU A 16 -14.58 31.19 -4.73
CA LEU A 16 -14.81 29.75 -4.80
C LEU A 16 -13.74 29.03 -5.65
N TRP A 17 -13.31 29.64 -6.74
CA TRP A 17 -12.22 29.11 -7.56
C TRP A 17 -10.89 29.10 -6.81
N LEU A 18 -10.54 30.17 -6.10
CA LEU A 18 -9.34 30.25 -5.27
C LEU A 18 -9.32 29.19 -4.17
N SER A 19 -10.48 28.86 -3.59
CA SER A 19 -10.57 27.83 -2.55
C SER A 19 -10.16 26.43 -3.05
N GLN A 20 -10.34 26.13 -4.34
CA GLN A 20 -9.88 24.87 -4.96
C GLN A 20 -8.33 24.76 -4.97
N PHE A 21 -7.63 25.87 -4.88
CA PHE A 21 -6.17 25.92 -4.80
C PHE A 21 -5.64 26.09 -3.37
N GLY A 22 -6.50 25.86 -2.38
CA GLY A 22 -6.12 25.96 -0.96
C GLY A 22 -6.04 27.40 -0.42
N VAL A 23 -6.50 28.38 -1.18
CA VAL A 23 -6.57 29.79 -0.73
C VAL A 23 -7.86 29.99 0.08
N ASN A 24 -7.72 30.13 1.39
CA ASN A 24 -8.87 30.26 2.30
C ASN A 24 -9.35 31.73 2.37
N CYS A 25 -10.37 32.04 1.57
CA CYS A 25 -11.03 33.36 1.55
C CYS A 25 -12.40 33.30 2.21
N GLN A 26 -12.69 34.26 3.08
CA GLN A 26 -14.01 34.41 3.74
C GLN A 26 -14.69 35.69 3.25
N CYS A 27 -15.99 35.59 2.95
CA CYS A 27 -16.81 36.73 2.51
C CYS A 27 -17.92 36.98 3.52
N PHE A 28 -18.00 38.18 4.04
CA PHE A 28 -19.03 38.66 4.96
C PHE A 28 -19.87 39.75 4.32
N LYS A 29 -21.18 39.57 4.31
CA LYS A 29 -22.12 40.59 3.92
C LYS A 29 -22.50 41.40 5.17
N VAL A 30 -22.42 42.73 5.07
CA VAL A 30 -22.82 43.63 6.16
C VAL A 30 -23.98 44.48 5.69
N THR A 31 -25.08 44.43 6.46
CA THR A 31 -26.31 45.18 6.17
C THR A 31 -26.64 46.08 7.34
N PRO A 32 -26.64 47.40 7.16
CA PRO A 32 -27.07 48.31 8.22
C PRO A 32 -28.59 48.37 8.30
N TYR A 33 -29.10 48.42 9.52
CA TYR A 33 -30.51 48.62 9.85
C TYR A 33 -30.65 49.77 10.83
N GLN A 34 -31.68 50.56 10.69
CA GLN A 34 -32.00 51.63 11.60
C GLN A 34 -33.34 51.32 12.32
N ALA A 35 -33.36 51.40 13.64
CA ALA A 35 -34.55 51.29 14.45
C ALA A 35 -34.63 52.50 15.40
N GLY A 36 -35.49 53.45 15.08
CA GLY A 36 -35.55 54.72 15.78
C GLY A 36 -34.25 55.55 15.63
N ALA A 37 -33.58 55.84 16.73
CA ALA A 37 -32.31 56.56 16.77
C ALA A 37 -31.07 55.61 16.77
N GLU A 38 -31.28 54.30 16.84
CA GLU A 38 -30.21 53.31 16.93
C GLU A 38 -29.89 52.69 15.58
N LEU A 39 -28.59 52.44 15.33
CA LEU A 39 -28.08 51.79 14.12
C LEU A 39 -27.56 50.40 14.49
N PHE A 40 -28.07 49.39 13.79
CA PHE A 40 -27.66 48.00 13.94
C PHE A 40 -26.95 47.52 12.65
N LEU A 41 -25.96 46.64 12.81
CA LEU A 41 -25.29 45.97 11.70
C LEU A 41 -25.59 44.48 11.79
N ASN A 42 -26.18 43.93 10.72
CA ASN A 42 -26.23 42.50 10.52
C ASN A 42 -24.98 42.07 9.76
N VAL A 43 -24.24 41.10 10.31
CA VAL A 43 -23.05 40.53 9.69
C VAL A 43 -23.32 39.05 9.40
N GLU A 44 -23.33 38.69 8.10
CA GLU A 44 -23.64 37.36 7.64
C GLU A 44 -22.44 36.82 6.82
N GLN A 45 -21.92 35.65 7.18
CA GLN A 45 -20.90 34.97 6.38
C GLN A 45 -21.56 34.27 5.21
N ILE A 46 -21.16 34.62 3.98
CA ILE A 46 -21.74 34.06 2.74
C ILE A 46 -20.80 33.09 2.03
N ILE A 47 -19.48 33.12 2.31
CA ILE A 47 -18.49 32.17 1.77
C ILE A 47 -17.40 31.92 2.82
N PRO A 48 -17.08 30.67 3.13
CA PRO A 48 -17.98 29.54 2.96
C PRO A 48 -19.19 29.67 3.87
N THR A 49 -20.31 29.08 3.50
CA THR A 49 -21.40 28.91 4.48
C THR A 49 -20.96 27.94 5.59
N PRO A 50 -21.54 27.96 6.78
CA PRO A 50 -21.17 27.01 7.85
C PRO A 50 -21.20 25.56 7.36
N GLU A 51 -22.23 25.15 6.63
CA GLU A 51 -22.39 23.80 6.10
C GLU A 51 -21.32 23.46 5.03
N ALA A 52 -20.99 24.43 4.17
CA ALA A 52 -19.94 24.25 3.16
C ALA A 52 -18.53 24.17 3.80
N SER A 53 -18.32 24.83 4.92
CA SER A 53 -17.07 24.79 5.66
C SER A 53 -16.78 23.38 6.18
N ASP A 54 -17.76 22.72 6.80
CA ASP A 54 -17.63 21.37 7.32
C ASP A 54 -17.38 20.35 6.18
N PHE A 55 -18.06 20.53 5.05
CA PHE A 55 -17.86 19.69 3.88
C PHE A 55 -16.46 19.87 3.29
N MET A 56 -15.95 21.08 3.18
CA MET A 56 -14.61 21.37 2.68
C MET A 56 -13.52 20.75 3.58
N ILE A 57 -13.67 20.85 4.90
CA ILE A 57 -12.74 20.24 5.87
C ILE A 57 -12.69 18.72 5.66
N SER A 58 -13.86 18.08 5.52
CA SER A 58 -13.92 16.63 5.32
C SER A 58 -13.31 16.19 3.99
N MET A 59 -13.49 16.95 2.91
CA MET A 59 -12.85 16.69 1.62
C MET A 59 -11.32 16.83 1.69
N MET A 60 -10.82 17.89 2.31
CA MET A 60 -9.37 18.10 2.46
C MET A 60 -8.71 16.98 3.28
N ALA A 61 -9.37 16.53 4.35
CA ALA A 61 -8.90 15.39 5.14
C ALA A 61 -8.82 14.11 4.30
N LYS A 62 -9.86 13.82 3.51
CA LYS A 62 -9.90 12.65 2.63
C LYS A 62 -8.81 12.70 1.55
N GLU A 63 -8.60 13.85 0.90
CA GLU A 63 -7.52 14.02 -0.08
C GLU A 63 -6.13 13.85 0.54
N ALA A 64 -5.94 14.31 1.79
CA ALA A 64 -4.69 14.14 2.52
C ALA A 64 -4.42 12.66 2.82
N GLU A 65 -5.46 11.92 3.24
CA GLU A 65 -5.36 10.47 3.46
C GLU A 65 -5.04 9.70 2.16
N GLU A 66 -5.72 10.03 1.06
CA GLU A 66 -5.46 9.39 -0.25
C GLU A 66 -4.04 9.67 -0.75
N LYS A 67 -3.54 10.89 -0.60
CA LYS A 67 -2.17 11.26 -0.95
C LYS A 67 -1.14 10.53 -0.07
N SER A 68 -1.41 10.42 1.23
CA SER A 68 -0.55 9.69 2.17
C SER A 68 -0.46 8.21 1.81
N ALA A 69 -1.61 7.53 1.59
CA ALA A 69 -1.66 6.13 1.19
C ALA A 69 -0.93 5.88 -0.14
N SER A 70 -1.08 6.78 -1.12
CA SER A 70 -0.37 6.70 -2.40
C SER A 70 1.15 6.83 -2.23
N ASN A 71 1.62 7.72 -1.37
CA ASN A 71 3.04 7.93 -1.11
C ASN A 71 3.66 6.74 -0.38
N GLU A 72 2.98 6.16 0.60
CA GLU A 72 3.41 4.94 1.28
C GLU A 72 3.51 3.75 0.32
N GLN A 73 2.55 3.61 -0.59
CA GLN A 73 2.59 2.56 -1.60
C GLN A 73 3.79 2.74 -2.56
N LYS A 74 4.06 3.96 -3.01
CA LYS A 74 5.23 4.26 -3.85
C LYS A 74 6.53 3.97 -3.12
N SER A 75 6.64 4.35 -1.85
CA SER A 75 7.82 4.07 -1.02
C SER A 75 8.05 2.57 -0.88
N ARG A 76 7.02 1.79 -0.56
CA ARG A 76 7.08 0.32 -0.48
C ARG A 76 7.50 -0.33 -1.80
N HIS A 77 6.99 0.17 -2.93
CA HIS A 77 7.37 -0.33 -4.25
C HIS A 77 8.85 -0.07 -4.55
N THR A 78 9.35 1.12 -4.24
CA THR A 78 10.76 1.48 -4.43
C THR A 78 11.66 0.59 -3.58
N LEU A 79 11.32 0.39 -2.32
CA LEU A 79 12.08 -0.45 -1.41
C LEU A 79 12.12 -1.92 -1.88
N ARG A 80 10.99 -2.46 -2.34
CA ARG A 80 10.94 -3.83 -2.89
C ARG A 80 11.81 -3.99 -4.13
N LEU A 81 11.74 -3.04 -5.06
CA LEU A 81 12.59 -3.05 -6.25
C LEU A 81 14.07 -3.08 -5.87
N SER A 82 14.51 -2.16 -5.00
CA SER A 82 15.90 -2.11 -4.54
C SER A 82 16.34 -3.39 -3.82
N PHE A 83 15.48 -3.97 -2.97
CA PHE A 83 15.75 -5.24 -2.32
C PHE A 83 15.93 -6.39 -3.32
N TRP A 84 15.05 -6.48 -4.31
CA TRP A 84 15.13 -7.52 -5.35
C TRP A 84 16.33 -7.34 -6.26
N GLU A 85 16.68 -6.11 -6.63
CA GLU A 85 17.90 -5.82 -7.42
C GLU A 85 19.14 -6.35 -6.70
N GLN A 86 19.31 -6.00 -5.43
CA GLN A 86 20.46 -6.46 -4.63
C GLN A 86 20.45 -7.99 -4.44
N THR A 87 19.28 -8.57 -4.19
CA THR A 87 19.13 -10.02 -3.98
C THR A 87 19.47 -10.79 -5.27
N LEU A 88 18.94 -10.38 -6.41
CA LEU A 88 19.19 -11.03 -7.69
C LEU A 88 20.65 -10.85 -8.15
N GLU A 89 21.24 -9.69 -7.86
CA GLU A 89 22.68 -9.48 -8.11
C GLU A 89 23.54 -10.42 -7.25
N ALA A 90 23.18 -10.62 -5.97
CA ALA A 90 23.87 -11.57 -5.09
C ALA A 90 23.74 -13.01 -5.59
N PHE A 91 22.56 -13.41 -6.08
CA PHE A 91 22.39 -14.72 -6.73
C PHE A 91 23.22 -14.86 -8.02
N GLY A 92 23.30 -13.82 -8.83
CA GLY A 92 24.13 -13.80 -10.04
C GLY A 92 25.64 -13.97 -9.75
N ARG A 93 26.09 -13.56 -8.56
CA ARG A 93 27.47 -13.79 -8.11
C ARG A 93 27.69 -15.16 -7.45
N SER A 94 26.62 -15.88 -7.15
CA SER A 94 26.63 -17.23 -6.56
C SER A 94 26.46 -18.29 -7.66
N ASN A 95 26.58 -19.56 -7.27
CA ASN A 95 26.30 -20.68 -8.19
C ASN A 95 24.77 -20.95 -8.35
N CYS A 96 23.90 -20.06 -7.88
CA CYS A 96 22.44 -20.22 -7.98
C CYS A 96 21.92 -19.64 -9.30
N SER A 97 21.61 -20.49 -10.25
CA SER A 97 21.06 -20.09 -11.55
C SER A 97 19.53 -20.00 -11.60
N LEU A 98 18.84 -20.37 -10.51
CA LEU A 98 17.37 -20.46 -10.47
C LEU A 98 16.66 -19.14 -10.80
N PHE A 99 17.26 -18.01 -10.45
CA PHE A 99 16.68 -16.69 -10.61
C PHE A 99 17.30 -15.86 -11.74
N ASN A 100 18.20 -16.44 -12.59
CA ASN A 100 18.91 -15.69 -13.63
C ASN A 100 18.01 -15.00 -14.66
N ASN A 101 16.81 -15.53 -14.92
CA ASN A 101 15.85 -14.96 -15.88
C ASN A 101 14.70 -14.22 -15.20
N ILE A 102 14.87 -13.82 -13.94
CA ILE A 102 13.85 -13.12 -13.16
C ILE A 102 14.27 -11.66 -12.99
N SER A 103 13.35 -10.76 -13.27
CA SER A 103 13.55 -9.32 -13.06
C SER A 103 12.99 -8.86 -11.72
N PRO A 104 13.56 -7.79 -11.12
CA PRO A 104 12.99 -7.17 -9.93
C PRO A 104 11.53 -6.76 -10.15
N ALA A 105 10.69 -6.94 -9.13
CA ALA A 105 9.28 -6.62 -9.16
C ALA A 105 8.89 -5.70 -8.01
N LYS A 106 7.75 -4.99 -8.15
CA LYS A 106 7.14 -4.19 -7.08
C LYS A 106 6.41 -5.07 -6.06
N ASP A 107 6.24 -6.36 -6.40
CA ASP A 107 5.62 -7.33 -5.53
C ASP A 107 6.53 -7.70 -4.35
N HIS A 108 5.92 -8.17 -3.27
CA HIS A 108 6.66 -8.64 -2.10
C HIS A 108 7.19 -10.08 -2.26
N TRP A 109 7.07 -10.66 -3.46
CA TRP A 109 7.50 -12.02 -3.77
C TRP A 109 8.13 -12.12 -5.17
N LEU A 110 9.05 -13.06 -5.33
CA LEU A 110 9.57 -13.54 -6.61
C LEU A 110 9.44 -15.06 -6.65
N ASN A 111 9.12 -15.59 -7.82
CA ASN A 111 9.01 -17.03 -8.05
C ASN A 111 9.99 -17.48 -9.13
N ALA A 112 10.58 -18.65 -8.93
CA ALA A 112 11.36 -19.36 -9.92
C ALA A 112 10.81 -20.79 -10.09
N GLY A 113 10.77 -21.29 -11.33
CA GLY A 113 10.35 -22.65 -11.60
C GLY A 113 11.33 -23.69 -11.04
N SER A 114 10.83 -24.78 -10.49
CA SER A 114 11.67 -25.90 -10.03
C SER A 114 12.04 -26.89 -11.16
N GLY A 115 11.53 -26.69 -12.37
CA GLY A 115 11.59 -27.66 -13.45
C GLY A 115 10.48 -28.72 -13.41
N ILE A 116 9.67 -28.73 -12.36
CA ILE A 116 8.53 -29.65 -12.19
C ILE A 116 7.23 -28.83 -12.25
N SER A 117 6.30 -29.25 -13.10
CA SER A 117 5.01 -28.56 -13.25
C SER A 117 4.26 -28.48 -11.93
N GLY A 118 3.77 -27.30 -11.56
CA GLY A 118 3.07 -27.06 -10.32
C GLY A 118 3.95 -26.91 -9.08
N MET A 119 5.27 -26.89 -9.25
CA MET A 119 6.22 -26.63 -8.16
C MET A 119 7.10 -25.44 -8.50
N GLY A 120 7.43 -24.61 -7.50
CA GLY A 120 8.31 -23.47 -7.70
C GLY A 120 8.94 -22.99 -6.41
N TYR A 121 10.10 -22.40 -6.53
CA TYR A 121 10.78 -21.72 -5.44
C TYR A 121 10.22 -20.31 -5.30
N GLN A 122 10.00 -19.88 -4.07
CA GLN A 122 9.49 -18.57 -3.74
C GLN A 122 10.46 -17.84 -2.83
N LEU A 123 10.72 -16.57 -3.15
CA LEU A 123 11.34 -15.62 -2.25
C LEU A 123 10.26 -14.63 -1.82
N ILE A 124 10.18 -14.31 -0.55
CA ILE A 124 9.20 -13.36 0.00
C ILE A 124 9.96 -12.33 0.83
N PHE A 125 9.70 -11.06 0.53
CA PHE A 125 10.14 -9.92 1.33
C PHE A 125 8.91 -9.33 2.01
N GLY A 126 8.64 -9.80 3.22
CA GLY A 126 7.54 -9.36 4.06
C GLY A 126 7.86 -8.10 4.84
N LYS A 127 6.91 -7.65 5.63
CA LYS A 127 7.04 -6.47 6.48
C LYS A 127 8.09 -6.67 7.58
N ASN A 128 8.08 -7.85 8.20
CA ASN A 128 8.93 -8.16 9.36
C ASN A 128 9.76 -9.44 9.16
N GLU A 129 9.76 -9.98 7.94
CA GLU A 129 10.42 -11.26 7.65
C GLU A 129 10.85 -11.37 6.21
N VAL A 130 11.86 -12.18 5.97
CA VAL A 130 12.17 -12.75 4.65
C VAL A 130 11.93 -14.24 4.69
N ARG A 131 11.42 -14.79 3.60
CA ARG A 131 11.15 -16.23 3.46
C ARG A 131 11.71 -16.76 2.17
N VAL A 132 12.25 -17.96 2.22
CA VAL A 132 12.58 -18.77 1.04
C VAL A 132 11.84 -20.09 1.18
N GLY A 133 11.23 -20.57 0.11
CA GLY A 133 10.48 -21.81 0.20
C GLY A 133 10.22 -22.47 -1.12
N LEU A 134 9.76 -23.71 -1.02
CA LEU A 134 9.25 -24.53 -2.10
C LEU A 134 7.72 -24.58 -1.98
N SER A 135 7.02 -24.17 -3.04
CA SER A 135 5.58 -24.20 -3.13
C SER A 135 5.14 -25.30 -4.10
N MET A 136 4.22 -26.14 -3.67
CA MET A 136 3.50 -27.10 -4.49
C MET A 136 2.09 -26.54 -4.73
N GLN A 137 1.81 -26.08 -5.95
CA GLN A 137 0.61 -25.30 -6.28
C GLN A 137 0.01 -25.69 -7.64
N SER A 138 0.06 -26.97 -7.99
CA SER A 138 -0.71 -27.47 -9.13
C SER A 138 -2.21 -27.31 -8.88
N SER A 139 -3.02 -27.37 -9.95
CA SER A 139 -4.48 -27.28 -9.82
C SER A 139 -5.12 -28.49 -9.07
N ARG A 140 -4.36 -29.55 -8.83
CA ARG A 140 -4.81 -30.77 -8.16
C ARG A 140 -4.26 -30.86 -6.74
N ALA A 141 -5.12 -30.64 -5.75
CA ALA A 141 -4.74 -30.69 -4.34
C ALA A 141 -4.08 -32.01 -3.94
N GLU A 142 -4.62 -33.14 -4.41
CA GLU A 142 -4.10 -34.48 -4.13
C GLU A 142 -2.67 -34.66 -4.63
N ALA A 143 -2.35 -34.14 -5.82
CA ALA A 143 -0.98 -34.19 -6.36
C ALA A 143 -0.02 -33.38 -5.50
N ASN A 144 -0.44 -32.20 -5.05
CA ASN A 144 0.37 -31.36 -4.17
C ASN A 144 0.62 -32.04 -2.81
N ARG A 145 -0.41 -32.67 -2.25
CA ARG A 145 -0.31 -33.46 -1.01
C ARG A 145 0.63 -34.64 -1.16
N PHE A 146 0.45 -35.42 -2.22
CA PHE A 146 1.32 -36.58 -2.50
C PHE A 146 2.79 -36.18 -2.53
N VAL A 147 3.11 -35.07 -3.23
CA VAL A 147 4.50 -34.58 -3.31
C VAL A 147 4.98 -34.11 -1.93
N PHE A 148 4.14 -33.36 -1.20
CA PHE A 148 4.47 -32.88 0.13
C PHE A 148 4.77 -34.03 1.08
N ASP A 149 3.89 -35.05 1.15
CA ASP A 149 4.05 -36.21 2.01
C ASP A 149 5.30 -37.01 1.64
N ARG A 150 5.60 -37.12 0.36
CA ARG A 150 6.84 -37.75 -0.12
C ARG A 150 8.09 -37.00 0.32
N LEU A 151 8.10 -35.68 0.23
CA LEU A 151 9.20 -34.86 0.73
C LEU A 151 9.29 -34.94 2.26
N GLN A 152 8.18 -35.01 2.95
CA GLN A 152 8.15 -35.12 4.40
C GLN A 152 8.81 -36.41 4.93
N THR A 153 8.75 -37.52 4.18
CA THR A 153 9.51 -38.74 4.54
C THR A 153 11.03 -38.53 4.50
N MET A 154 11.49 -37.51 3.80
CA MET A 154 12.90 -37.14 3.66
C MET A 154 13.27 -35.90 4.49
N LYS A 155 12.41 -35.46 5.41
CA LYS A 155 12.56 -34.23 6.17
C LYS A 155 13.96 -34.06 6.76
N SER A 156 14.44 -35.03 7.51
CA SER A 156 15.76 -34.96 8.17
C SER A 156 16.90 -34.78 7.17
N GLN A 157 16.84 -35.43 6.03
CA GLN A 157 17.86 -35.30 4.98
C GLN A 157 17.83 -33.92 4.34
N ILE A 158 16.62 -33.39 4.07
CA ILE A 158 16.40 -32.07 3.48
C ILE A 158 16.89 -30.98 4.42
N GLU A 159 16.53 -31.04 5.70
CA GLU A 159 16.93 -30.05 6.72
C GLU A 159 18.45 -30.10 7.01
N THR A 160 19.02 -31.31 7.02
CA THR A 160 20.48 -31.44 7.15
C THR A 160 21.21 -30.81 5.95
N ALA A 161 20.74 -31.04 4.73
CA ALA A 161 21.31 -30.47 3.52
C ALA A 161 21.10 -28.95 3.46
N PHE A 162 19.97 -28.45 3.94
CA PHE A 162 19.66 -27.03 4.02
C PHE A 162 20.43 -26.31 5.13
N GLY A 163 20.79 -27.03 6.18
CA GLY A 163 21.55 -26.52 7.33
C GLY A 163 20.71 -25.85 8.43
N ASN A 164 19.38 -25.90 8.31
CA ASN A 164 18.44 -25.38 9.32
C ASN A 164 17.12 -26.17 9.29
N GLU A 165 16.37 -26.07 10.38
CA GLU A 165 15.00 -26.57 10.44
C GLU A 165 14.10 -25.77 9.48
N LEU A 166 13.15 -26.46 8.87
CA LEU A 166 12.18 -25.88 7.92
C LEU A 166 10.77 -25.94 8.50
N VAL A 167 9.96 -24.98 8.10
CA VAL A 167 8.52 -24.95 8.42
C VAL A 167 7.77 -25.73 7.34
N TRP A 168 7.11 -26.82 7.74
CA TRP A 168 6.36 -27.70 6.86
C TRP A 168 4.86 -27.42 6.95
N LEU A 169 4.29 -26.87 5.91
CA LEU A 169 2.92 -26.36 5.86
C LEU A 169 2.06 -27.19 4.89
N PRO A 170 1.32 -28.19 5.38
CA PRO A 170 0.41 -28.95 4.53
C PRO A 170 -0.80 -28.13 4.08
N LEU A 171 -1.20 -27.06 4.78
CA LEU A 171 -2.31 -26.14 4.47
C LEU A 171 -3.63 -26.87 4.12
N PRO A 172 -4.27 -27.57 5.07
CA PRO A 172 -5.40 -28.47 4.81
C PRO A 172 -6.58 -27.82 4.07
N ASP A 173 -6.80 -26.53 4.31
CA ASP A 173 -7.89 -25.75 3.71
C ASP A 173 -7.51 -25.09 2.36
N LYS A 174 -6.31 -25.38 1.82
CA LYS A 174 -5.82 -24.82 0.56
C LYS A 174 -5.39 -25.91 -0.40
N ILE A 175 -5.42 -25.62 -1.68
CA ILE A 175 -4.91 -26.50 -2.72
C ILE A 175 -3.39 -26.69 -2.61
N ALA A 176 -2.67 -25.64 -2.21
CA ALA A 176 -1.22 -25.62 -2.14
C ALA A 176 -0.64 -26.20 -0.85
N CYS A 177 0.58 -26.74 -0.92
CA CYS A 177 1.43 -27.06 0.23
C CYS A 177 2.74 -26.26 0.12
N ARG A 178 3.42 -26.06 1.26
CA ARG A 178 4.68 -25.31 1.30
C ARG A 178 5.69 -25.93 2.26
N ILE A 179 6.95 -25.77 1.92
CA ILE A 179 8.10 -26.02 2.80
C ILE A 179 8.93 -24.74 2.75
N GLN A 180 9.19 -24.11 3.89
CA GLN A 180 9.83 -22.80 3.88
C GLN A 180 10.78 -22.60 5.07
N TYR A 181 11.73 -21.69 4.88
CA TYR A 181 12.55 -21.12 5.93
C TYR A 181 12.20 -19.65 6.09
N GLU A 182 12.01 -19.22 7.31
CA GLU A 182 11.64 -17.84 7.66
C GLU A 182 12.74 -17.24 8.54
N LYS A 183 13.09 -15.99 8.24
CA LYS A 183 14.01 -15.21 9.06
C LYS A 183 13.39 -13.88 9.40
N PRO A 184 13.23 -13.52 10.67
CA PRO A 184 12.82 -12.19 11.09
C PRO A 184 13.85 -11.15 10.61
N VAL A 185 13.37 -10.05 10.09
CA VAL A 185 14.20 -8.90 9.68
C VAL A 185 13.40 -7.62 9.89
N ASP A 186 14.10 -6.50 10.01
CA ASP A 186 13.49 -5.18 9.86
C ASP A 186 13.23 -4.96 8.37
N GLY A 187 12.05 -5.39 7.93
CA GLY A 187 11.65 -5.31 6.54
C GLY A 187 11.27 -3.88 6.13
N TYR A 188 10.09 -3.68 5.54
CA TYR A 188 9.58 -2.35 5.24
C TYR A 188 8.43 -2.00 6.20
N ASN A 189 8.60 -0.91 6.91
CA ASN A 189 7.53 -0.26 7.70
C ASN A 189 6.95 0.91 6.93
#